data_536175defcf08cb2c1e54429f27f21ba
#
_entry.id   536175defcf08cb2c1e54429f27f21ba
#
_cell.length_a   1.000
_cell.length_b   1.000
_cell.length_c   1.000
_cell.angle_alpha   90.00
_cell.angle_beta   90.00
_cell.angle_gamma   90.00
#
_symmetry.space_group_name_H-M   'P 1'
#
loop_
_entity.id
_entity.type
_entity.pdbx_description
1 polymer ?
#
loop_
_entity_poly.entity_id
_entity_poly.type
_entity_poly.pdbx_seq_one_letter_code
_entity_poly.pdbx_strand_id
1 'polypeptide(L)'
;MINKINILSRIFKSIFFQQIPNYAIIYVDGRCNMHCGFCIHAAVDARKTPIISPEQWGSVFKKANSLLHLTITGGEPFLRKDFVQIVDNIILNCNVPRISIKSNGFYVERIKTFVPELIKKHKNTEFTLSISLDGPEEIHDKVRVFKGAYQNVIATINEMKQYRAYPNFFLRLASVITEDNKEYLEKLFEETGSWPIDFHELIMLRDVPPKEQLALKKDFERLSKIQQQRSSSSWKNSFNGKLFEKIYLETIKRIDSDKVYSPCKAGGRLVEIFPDGIVRGCEVEKLWDVSKIGSVNNTNLDIVDVVKSQKAKEFQKIAKNCTCTFECANAINTVYDPKHWLSLI
;
A
#
# COMPACT_ATOMS: atom_id res chain seq x y z
N MET A 1 -12.22 17.92 -6.42
CA MET A 1 -11.11 17.52 -7.33
C MET A 1 -9.80 17.87 -6.64
N ILE A 2 -9.01 16.86 -6.32
CA ILE A 2 -7.64 17.12 -5.86
C ILE A 2 -6.96 17.93 -6.93
N ASN A 3 -6.40 19.06 -6.55
CA ASN A 3 -5.79 19.97 -7.49
C ASN A 3 -4.56 19.29 -8.12
N LYS A 4 -4.71 18.76 -9.35
CA LYS A 4 -3.61 18.10 -10.11
C LYS A 4 -2.35 18.97 -10.13
N ILE A 5 -2.51 20.29 -10.18
CA ILE A 5 -1.42 21.27 -10.12
C ILE A 5 -0.65 21.15 -8.80
N ASN A 6 -1.34 20.91 -7.69
CA ASN A 6 -0.70 20.76 -6.38
C ASN A 6 0.15 19.47 -6.30
N ILE A 7 -0.34 18.35 -6.86
CA ILE A 7 0.41 17.09 -6.92
C ILE A 7 1.65 17.25 -7.81
N LEU A 8 1.49 17.79 -9.02
CA LEU A 8 2.63 18.04 -9.93
C LEU A 8 3.66 18.96 -9.31
N SER A 9 3.22 20.05 -8.65
CA SER A 9 4.11 20.96 -7.91
C SER A 9 4.88 20.23 -6.80
N ARG A 10 4.23 19.32 -6.05
CA ARG A 10 4.91 18.54 -5.00
C ARG A 10 5.91 17.53 -5.61
N ILE A 11 5.56 16.86 -6.70
CA ILE A 11 6.48 15.98 -7.42
C ILE A 11 7.70 16.77 -7.89
N PHE A 12 7.48 17.91 -8.56
CA PHE A 12 8.54 18.81 -9.02
C PHE A 12 9.45 19.25 -7.87
N LYS A 13 8.88 19.79 -6.79
CA LYS A 13 9.64 20.18 -5.59
C LYS A 13 10.43 19.03 -5.00
N SER A 14 9.86 17.82 -4.95
CA SER A 14 10.54 16.65 -4.39
C SER A 14 11.71 16.19 -5.26
N ILE A 15 11.65 16.38 -6.59
CA ILE A 15 12.74 16.07 -7.50
C ILE A 15 13.87 17.10 -7.36
N PHE A 16 13.55 18.38 -7.52
CA PHE A 16 14.55 19.45 -7.58
C PHE A 16 15.13 19.83 -6.21
N PHE A 17 14.33 19.77 -5.15
CA PHE A 17 14.78 20.12 -3.80
C PHE A 17 15.02 18.90 -2.91
N GLN A 18 15.01 17.67 -3.50
CA GLN A 18 15.24 16.41 -2.78
C GLN A 18 14.39 16.27 -1.50
N GLN A 19 13.15 16.76 -1.55
CA GLN A 19 12.25 16.67 -0.41
C GLN A 19 11.72 15.24 -0.26
N ILE A 20 11.96 14.64 0.89
CA ILE A 20 11.63 13.24 1.23
C ILE A 20 11.08 13.16 2.67
N PRO A 21 10.27 12.14 3.01
CA PRO A 21 9.75 11.08 2.12
C PRO A 21 8.60 11.58 1.22
N ASN A 22 8.29 10.81 0.17
CA ASN A 22 7.17 11.06 -0.73
C ASN A 22 6.05 10.04 -0.59
N TYR A 23 6.38 8.85 -0.11
CA TYR A 23 5.47 7.77 0.20
C TYR A 23 5.84 7.16 1.55
N ALA A 24 4.86 7.05 2.42
CA ALA A 24 5.01 6.37 3.70
C ALA A 24 3.98 5.25 3.84
N ILE A 25 4.40 4.13 4.40
CA ILE A 25 3.52 3.05 4.86
C ILE A 25 3.59 3.03 6.38
N ILE A 26 2.44 3.14 7.04
CA ILE A 26 2.38 3.11 8.50
C ILE A 26 1.58 1.90 8.98
N TYR A 27 2.16 1.19 9.93
CA TYR A 27 1.56 0.06 10.62
C TYR A 27 1.01 0.58 11.95
N VAL A 28 -0.26 0.97 11.94
CA VAL A 28 -0.87 1.62 13.12
C VAL A 28 -1.11 0.66 14.28
N ASP A 29 -1.21 -0.65 14.00
CA ASP A 29 -1.31 -1.72 14.99
C ASP A 29 -0.62 -2.98 14.44
N GLY A 30 0.18 -3.67 15.24
CA GLY A 30 0.79 -4.94 14.83
C GLY A 30 -0.14 -6.14 14.96
N ARG A 31 -1.25 -6.02 15.67
CA ARG A 31 -2.19 -7.12 15.90
C ARG A 31 -3.11 -7.31 14.71
N CYS A 32 -3.52 -8.55 14.46
CA CYS A 32 -4.52 -8.92 13.47
C CYS A 32 -5.45 -10.00 14.04
N ASN A 33 -6.68 -10.02 13.56
CA ASN A 33 -7.65 -11.07 13.87
C ASN A 33 -7.55 -12.28 12.93
N MET A 34 -6.72 -12.21 11.87
CA MET A 34 -6.48 -13.28 10.89
C MET A 34 -5.04 -13.80 10.96
N HIS A 35 -4.81 -14.99 10.37
CA HIS A 35 -3.52 -15.69 10.39
C HIS A 35 -3.14 -16.17 8.99
N CYS A 36 -3.21 -15.28 7.99
CA CYS A 36 -2.93 -15.59 6.58
C CYS A 36 -1.55 -16.26 6.41
N GLY A 37 -1.50 -17.36 5.65
CA GLY A 37 -0.27 -18.14 5.48
C GLY A 37 0.85 -17.41 4.75
N PHE A 38 0.52 -16.38 3.95
CA PHE A 38 1.47 -15.55 3.22
C PHE A 38 1.76 -14.20 3.90
N CYS A 39 1.32 -14.02 5.15
CA CYS A 39 1.46 -12.75 5.85
C CYS A 39 2.91 -12.50 6.27
N ILE A 40 3.56 -11.52 5.63
CA ILE A 40 4.94 -11.10 5.97
C ILE A 40 5.08 -10.60 7.41
N HIS A 41 4.00 -10.11 8.03
CA HIS A 41 3.98 -9.65 9.43
C HIS A 41 3.84 -10.77 10.44
N ALA A 42 3.48 -11.99 10.03
CA ALA A 42 3.45 -13.14 10.93
C ALA A 42 4.87 -13.53 11.39
N ALA A 43 5.89 -13.29 10.57
CA ALA A 43 7.30 -13.52 10.90
C ALA A 43 7.88 -12.44 11.83
N VAL A 44 7.23 -11.27 11.91
CA VAL A 44 7.65 -10.16 12.79
C VAL A 44 6.77 -10.19 14.02
N ASP A 45 7.35 -10.33 15.22
CA ASP A 45 6.62 -10.30 16.50
C ASP A 45 6.06 -8.87 16.80
N ALA A 46 5.41 -8.27 15.81
CA ALA A 46 4.77 -6.95 15.88
C ALA A 46 3.64 -6.91 16.92
N ARG A 47 3.17 -8.07 17.38
CA ARG A 47 2.04 -8.20 18.31
C ARG A 47 2.33 -7.69 19.72
N LYS A 48 3.60 -7.54 20.08
CA LYS A 48 4.07 -7.13 21.44
C LYS A 48 4.63 -5.71 21.50
N THR A 49 4.68 -5.00 20.38
CA THR A 49 5.32 -3.70 20.34
C THR A 49 4.42 -2.58 20.88
N PRO A 50 4.98 -1.56 21.54
CA PRO A 50 4.25 -0.37 21.97
C PRO A 50 3.57 0.31 20.79
N ILE A 51 2.40 0.89 21.02
CA ILE A 51 1.61 1.56 19.99
C ILE A 51 1.80 3.07 20.11
N ILE A 52 2.17 3.71 19.00
CA ILE A 52 2.25 5.18 18.87
C ILE A 52 0.85 5.78 19.06
N SER A 53 0.73 6.85 19.86
CA SER A 53 -0.56 7.53 20.07
C SER A 53 -1.01 8.33 18.84
N PRO A 54 -2.30 8.73 18.74
CA PRO A 54 -2.77 9.55 17.64
C PRO A 54 -2.00 10.87 17.46
N GLU A 55 -1.65 11.55 18.57
CA GLU A 55 -0.90 12.81 18.58
C GLU A 55 0.53 12.60 18.10
N GLN A 56 1.13 11.48 18.53
CA GLN A 56 2.47 11.10 18.09
C GLN A 56 2.51 10.81 16.59
N TRP A 57 1.49 10.13 16.03
CA TRP A 57 1.37 9.92 14.58
C TRP A 57 1.32 11.24 13.81
N GLY A 58 0.59 12.24 14.31
CA GLY A 58 0.60 13.59 13.72
C GLY A 58 1.98 14.21 13.74
N SER A 59 2.70 14.10 14.86
CA SER A 59 4.03 14.68 15.03
C SER A 59 5.09 14.05 14.11
N VAL A 60 4.96 12.74 13.81
CA VAL A 60 5.86 12.01 12.89
C VAL A 60 5.98 12.68 11.53
N PHE A 61 4.89 13.28 11.03
CA PHE A 61 4.82 13.82 9.68
C PHE A 61 4.87 15.35 9.61
N LYS A 62 5.07 16.05 10.72
CA LYS A 62 5.00 17.52 10.80
C LYS A 62 5.91 18.24 9.81
N LYS A 63 7.11 17.71 9.52
CA LYS A 63 8.03 18.27 8.54
C LYS A 63 7.93 17.62 7.15
N ALA A 64 7.12 16.59 6.98
CA ALA A 64 7.04 15.79 5.75
C ALA A 64 6.12 16.43 4.67
N ASN A 65 6.32 17.72 4.37
CA ASN A 65 5.49 18.47 3.41
C ASN A 65 5.56 17.94 1.96
N SER A 66 6.48 17.03 1.66
CA SER A 66 6.64 16.37 0.36
C SER A 66 5.83 15.08 0.23
N LEU A 67 5.16 14.63 1.30
CA LEU A 67 4.41 13.39 1.28
C LEU A 67 3.26 13.48 0.27
N LEU A 68 3.24 12.55 -0.69
CA LEU A 68 2.24 12.47 -1.76
C LEU A 68 1.22 11.37 -1.49
N HIS A 69 1.66 10.30 -0.83
CA HIS A 69 0.85 9.13 -0.56
C HIS A 69 1.19 8.57 0.82
N LEU A 70 0.16 8.23 1.56
CA LEU A 70 0.24 7.49 2.82
C LEU A 70 -0.58 6.22 2.69
N THR A 71 0.04 5.05 2.92
CA THR A 71 -0.68 3.81 3.14
C THR A 71 -0.79 3.54 4.64
N ILE A 72 -2.00 3.33 5.11
CA ILE A 72 -2.29 2.93 6.48
C ILE A 72 -2.65 1.45 6.47
N THR A 73 -1.87 0.69 7.21
CA THR A 73 -1.98 -0.76 7.34
C THR A 73 -1.62 -1.19 8.76
N GLY A 74 -1.26 -2.42 8.94
CA GLY A 74 -0.85 -3.02 10.20
C GLY A 74 -1.01 -4.53 10.12
N GLY A 75 -1.35 -5.18 11.23
CA GLY A 75 -2.08 -6.43 11.14
C GLY A 75 -3.47 -6.13 10.57
N GLU A 76 -4.34 -5.52 11.38
CA GLU A 76 -5.60 -4.95 10.91
C GLU A 76 -5.80 -3.54 11.49
N PRO A 77 -5.81 -2.48 10.68
CA PRO A 77 -5.84 -1.11 11.19
C PRO A 77 -7.13 -0.75 11.92
N PHE A 78 -8.26 -1.37 11.55
CA PHE A 78 -9.54 -1.13 12.22
C PHE A 78 -9.67 -1.82 13.60
N LEU A 79 -8.64 -2.52 14.08
CA LEU A 79 -8.52 -2.87 15.50
C LEU A 79 -8.37 -1.61 16.37
N ARG A 80 -7.74 -0.54 15.86
CA ARG A 80 -7.60 0.74 16.53
C ARG A 80 -8.93 1.45 16.66
N LYS A 81 -9.37 1.69 17.90
CA LYS A 81 -10.60 2.46 18.18
C LYS A 81 -10.41 3.95 17.90
N ASP A 82 -9.18 4.42 18.01
CA ASP A 82 -8.73 5.80 17.79
C ASP A 82 -8.22 6.04 16.34
N PHE A 83 -8.61 5.17 15.39
CA PHE A 83 -8.18 5.23 13.98
C PHE A 83 -8.47 6.59 13.34
N VAL A 84 -9.66 7.15 13.56
CA VAL A 84 -10.05 8.47 13.02
C VAL A 84 -9.13 9.56 13.53
N GLN A 85 -8.84 9.56 14.84
CA GLN A 85 -7.94 10.56 15.46
C GLN A 85 -6.50 10.45 14.90
N ILE A 86 -6.01 9.22 14.64
CA ILE A 86 -4.71 9.03 13.98
C ILE A 86 -4.68 9.71 12.62
N VAL A 87 -5.68 9.42 11.77
CA VAL A 87 -5.76 9.97 10.41
C VAL A 87 -5.92 11.49 10.43
N ASP A 88 -6.79 12.01 11.30
CA ASP A 88 -7.00 13.44 11.51
C ASP A 88 -5.69 14.16 11.86
N ASN A 89 -4.98 13.66 12.87
CA ASN A 89 -3.73 14.28 13.32
C ASN A 89 -2.66 14.27 12.21
N ILE A 90 -2.57 13.20 11.41
CA ILE A 90 -1.65 13.15 10.28
C ILE A 90 -2.02 14.20 9.22
N ILE A 91 -3.30 14.27 8.82
CA ILE A 91 -3.74 15.22 7.79
C ILE A 91 -3.55 16.67 8.25
N LEU A 92 -3.87 16.99 9.49
CA LEU A 92 -3.70 18.33 10.05
C LEU A 92 -2.23 18.77 10.09
N ASN A 93 -1.29 17.85 10.29
CA ASN A 93 0.14 18.17 10.37
C ASN A 93 0.87 18.13 9.02
N CYS A 94 0.41 17.34 8.05
CA CYS A 94 1.16 17.06 6.82
C CYS A 94 0.37 17.38 5.55
N ASN A 95 -0.97 17.56 5.65
CA ASN A 95 -1.85 17.83 4.50
C ASN A 95 -1.62 16.83 3.33
N VAL A 96 -1.53 15.53 3.65
CA VAL A 96 -1.28 14.49 2.67
C VAL A 96 -2.43 14.38 1.65
N PRO A 97 -2.16 14.40 0.32
CA PRO A 97 -3.22 14.43 -0.68
C PRO A 97 -3.89 13.08 -0.92
N ARG A 98 -3.23 11.96 -0.61
CA ARG A 98 -3.75 10.60 -0.85
C ARG A 98 -3.48 9.68 0.31
N ILE A 99 -4.51 9.01 0.78
CA ILE A 99 -4.44 8.00 1.84
C ILE A 99 -5.09 6.71 1.34
N SER A 100 -4.32 5.61 1.38
CA SER A 100 -4.82 4.27 1.15
C SER A 100 -4.93 3.53 2.48
N ILE A 101 -6.09 2.95 2.76
CA ILE A 101 -6.35 2.15 3.94
C ILE A 101 -6.46 0.69 3.47
N LYS A 102 -5.55 -0.16 3.95
CA LYS A 102 -5.57 -1.61 3.67
C LYS A 102 -6.26 -2.33 4.80
N SER A 103 -7.27 -3.17 4.49
CA SER A 103 -8.04 -3.90 5.50
C SER A 103 -8.43 -5.29 5.01
N ASN A 104 -8.59 -6.22 5.94
CA ASN A 104 -9.17 -7.52 5.67
C ASN A 104 -10.72 -7.50 5.62
N GLY A 105 -11.34 -6.34 5.85
CA GLY A 105 -12.79 -6.13 5.75
C GLY A 105 -13.61 -6.67 6.93
N PHE A 106 -12.98 -7.21 7.98
CA PHE A 106 -13.70 -7.85 9.08
C PHE A 106 -14.49 -6.89 9.98
N TYR A 107 -13.94 -5.72 10.25
CA TYR A 107 -14.56 -4.77 11.19
C TYR A 107 -15.61 -3.87 10.51
N VAL A 108 -16.63 -4.47 9.92
CA VAL A 108 -17.68 -3.80 9.13
C VAL A 108 -18.23 -2.56 9.85
N GLU A 109 -18.62 -2.70 11.13
CA GLU A 109 -19.22 -1.61 11.93
C GLU A 109 -18.27 -0.41 12.11
N ARG A 110 -16.97 -0.66 12.27
CA ARG A 110 -15.98 0.43 12.37
C ARG A 110 -15.69 1.04 11.01
N ILE A 111 -15.56 0.22 9.97
CA ILE A 111 -15.31 0.70 8.60
C ILE A 111 -16.42 1.62 8.15
N LYS A 112 -17.69 1.20 8.31
CA LYS A 112 -18.86 2.01 7.91
C LYS A 112 -19.06 3.29 8.71
N THR A 113 -18.41 3.41 9.87
CA THR A 113 -18.43 4.61 10.70
C THR A 113 -17.24 5.50 10.44
N PHE A 114 -16.02 4.95 10.52
CA PHE A 114 -14.77 5.70 10.50
C PHE A 114 -14.41 6.24 9.10
N VAL A 115 -14.60 5.42 8.06
CA VAL A 115 -14.21 5.82 6.71
C VAL A 115 -15.10 6.94 6.17
N PRO A 116 -16.44 6.88 6.31
CA PRO A 116 -17.31 7.99 5.91
C PRO A 116 -17.08 9.29 6.68
N GLU A 117 -16.73 9.21 7.97
CA GLU A 117 -16.39 10.39 8.77
C GLU A 117 -15.17 11.10 8.15
N LEU A 118 -14.10 10.35 7.84
CA LEU A 118 -12.89 10.89 7.23
C LEU A 118 -13.13 11.49 5.84
N ILE A 119 -13.90 10.81 4.98
CA ILE A 119 -14.25 11.27 3.64
C ILE A 119 -14.97 12.60 3.68
N LYS A 120 -15.96 12.73 4.56
CA LYS A 120 -16.77 13.95 4.72
C LYS A 120 -15.97 15.11 5.30
N LYS A 121 -15.09 14.83 6.24
CA LYS A 121 -14.27 15.83 6.95
C LYS A 121 -13.13 16.37 6.09
N HIS A 122 -12.43 15.49 5.35
CA HIS A 122 -11.21 15.83 4.61
C HIS A 122 -11.42 15.81 3.09
N LYS A 123 -12.22 16.73 2.57
CA LYS A 123 -12.61 16.83 1.16
C LYS A 123 -11.42 17.02 0.18
N ASN A 124 -10.27 17.49 0.68
CA ASN A 124 -9.06 17.71 -0.10
C ASN A 124 -8.08 16.52 -0.08
N THR A 125 -8.39 15.47 0.68
CA THR A 125 -7.64 14.21 0.73
C THR A 125 -8.43 13.13 0.00
N GLU A 126 -7.78 12.44 -0.92
CA GLU A 126 -8.32 11.25 -1.60
C GLU A 126 -8.14 10.03 -0.71
N PHE A 127 -9.23 9.35 -0.42
CA PHE A 127 -9.22 8.11 0.35
C PHE A 127 -9.46 6.91 -0.56
N THR A 128 -8.64 5.89 -0.40
CA THR A 128 -8.87 4.58 -1.01
C THR A 128 -9.02 3.56 0.10
N LEU A 129 -10.17 2.89 0.19
CA LEU A 129 -10.33 1.68 0.99
C LEU A 129 -10.03 0.48 0.10
N SER A 130 -8.97 -0.26 0.42
CA SER A 130 -8.55 -1.47 -0.30
C SER A 130 -8.80 -2.68 0.59
N ILE A 131 -9.78 -3.49 0.21
CA ILE A 131 -10.22 -4.67 0.97
C ILE A 131 -9.59 -5.91 0.35
N SER A 132 -9.03 -6.76 1.18
CA SER A 132 -8.42 -8.01 0.73
C SER A 132 -9.48 -9.03 0.31
N LEU A 133 -9.34 -9.62 -0.90
CA LEU A 133 -10.19 -10.71 -1.38
C LEU A 133 -9.38 -11.62 -2.29
N ASP A 134 -9.11 -12.87 -1.87
CA ASP A 134 -8.16 -13.78 -2.54
C ASP A 134 -8.81 -14.97 -3.23
N GLY A 135 -10.12 -15.02 -3.35
CA GLY A 135 -10.84 -16.09 -4.00
C GLY A 135 -12.33 -16.08 -3.70
N PRO A 136 -13.11 -17.04 -4.24
CA PRO A 136 -14.45 -17.31 -3.78
C PRO A 136 -14.44 -17.74 -2.30
N GLU A 137 -15.60 -17.82 -1.66
CA GLU A 137 -15.77 -17.95 -0.21
C GLU A 137 -14.85 -18.99 0.43
N GLU A 138 -14.90 -20.23 -0.04
CA GLU A 138 -14.10 -21.33 0.53
C GLU A 138 -12.60 -21.08 0.42
N ILE A 139 -12.16 -20.54 -0.71
CA ILE A 139 -10.74 -20.27 -0.97
C ILE A 139 -10.27 -19.07 -0.17
N HIS A 140 -11.07 -18.00 -0.13
CA HIS A 140 -10.74 -16.81 0.66
C HIS A 140 -10.61 -17.13 2.14
N ASP A 141 -11.60 -17.84 2.71
CA ASP A 141 -11.59 -18.24 4.11
C ASP A 141 -10.40 -19.17 4.44
N LYS A 142 -10.06 -20.08 3.53
CA LYS A 142 -8.88 -20.96 3.64
C LYS A 142 -7.58 -20.14 3.64
N VAL A 143 -7.39 -19.28 2.65
CA VAL A 143 -6.17 -18.48 2.48
C VAL A 143 -5.97 -17.47 3.63
N ARG A 144 -7.07 -16.92 4.15
CA ARG A 144 -7.06 -15.99 5.30
C ARG A 144 -7.02 -16.71 6.65
N VAL A 145 -7.16 -18.03 6.66
CA VAL A 145 -7.24 -18.87 7.88
C VAL A 145 -8.29 -18.32 8.85
N PHE A 146 -9.46 -17.95 8.28
CA PHE A 146 -10.54 -17.35 9.05
C PHE A 146 -11.91 -17.64 8.40
N LYS A 147 -12.74 -18.46 9.07
CA LYS A 147 -14.10 -18.78 8.61
C LYS A 147 -15.00 -17.54 8.64
N GLY A 148 -15.67 -17.25 7.52
CA GLY A 148 -16.54 -16.08 7.36
C GLY A 148 -15.79 -14.80 6.97
N ALA A 149 -14.50 -14.88 6.62
CA ALA A 149 -13.75 -13.74 6.10
C ALA A 149 -14.41 -13.16 4.83
N TYR A 150 -14.81 -14.02 3.90
CA TYR A 150 -15.49 -13.62 2.67
C TYR A 150 -16.78 -12.86 2.93
N GLN A 151 -17.63 -13.35 3.83
CA GLN A 151 -18.91 -12.72 4.14
C GLN A 151 -18.73 -11.31 4.74
N ASN A 152 -17.69 -11.11 5.54
CA ASN A 152 -17.34 -9.77 6.04
C ASN A 152 -16.89 -8.82 4.93
N VAL A 153 -16.15 -9.31 3.93
CA VAL A 153 -15.77 -8.52 2.74
C VAL A 153 -17.04 -8.08 2.00
N ILE A 154 -17.97 -9.01 1.73
CA ILE A 154 -19.23 -8.69 1.06
C ILE A 154 -20.05 -7.66 1.85
N ALA A 155 -20.17 -7.85 3.16
CA ALA A 155 -20.85 -6.89 4.02
C ALA A 155 -20.20 -5.50 3.98
N THR A 156 -18.87 -5.45 4.04
CA THR A 156 -18.14 -4.17 3.96
C THR A 156 -18.34 -3.48 2.61
N ILE A 157 -18.29 -4.22 1.50
CA ILE A 157 -18.55 -3.64 0.16
C ILE A 157 -19.97 -3.07 0.10
N ASN A 158 -20.97 -3.81 0.61
CA ASN A 158 -22.35 -3.38 0.61
C ASN A 158 -22.58 -2.09 1.41
N GLU A 159 -21.91 -1.95 2.56
CA GLU A 159 -21.95 -0.71 3.35
C GLU A 159 -21.23 0.46 2.67
N MET A 160 -20.10 0.19 2.00
CA MET A 160 -19.24 1.23 1.48
C MET A 160 -19.58 1.69 0.06
N LYS A 161 -20.29 0.88 -0.74
CA LYS A 161 -20.60 1.19 -2.16
C LYS A 161 -21.29 2.54 -2.38
N GLN A 162 -22.14 2.98 -1.45
CA GLN A 162 -22.85 4.26 -1.52
C GLN A 162 -21.91 5.47 -1.46
N TYR A 163 -20.75 5.34 -0.81
CA TYR A 163 -19.79 6.43 -0.65
C TYR A 163 -18.93 6.64 -1.90
N ARG A 164 -19.00 5.76 -2.90
CA ARG A 164 -18.37 5.98 -4.22
C ARG A 164 -18.92 7.20 -4.96
N ALA A 165 -20.06 7.73 -4.54
CA ALA A 165 -20.57 9.01 -5.03
C ALA A 165 -19.72 10.22 -4.58
N TYR A 166 -18.86 10.06 -3.58
CA TYR A 166 -17.95 11.11 -3.13
C TYR A 166 -16.72 11.15 -4.03
N PRO A 167 -16.36 12.32 -4.59
CA PRO A 167 -15.26 12.44 -5.57
C PRO A 167 -13.86 12.18 -4.99
N ASN A 168 -13.76 12.14 -3.67
CA ASN A 168 -12.52 11.86 -2.94
C ASN A 168 -12.48 10.47 -2.30
N PHE A 169 -13.33 9.53 -2.75
CA PHE A 169 -13.34 8.16 -2.25
C PHE A 169 -13.29 7.12 -3.36
N PHE A 170 -12.47 6.09 -3.15
CA PHE A 170 -12.33 4.92 -4.02
C PHE A 170 -12.43 3.63 -3.20
N LEU A 171 -13.24 2.69 -3.67
CA LEU A 171 -13.40 1.36 -3.09
C LEU A 171 -12.68 0.34 -3.97
N ARG A 172 -11.69 -0.36 -3.43
CA ARG A 172 -10.87 -1.33 -4.17
C ARG A 172 -10.87 -2.69 -3.50
N LEU A 173 -10.63 -3.72 -4.30
CA LEU A 173 -10.23 -5.03 -3.85
C LEU A 173 -8.75 -5.26 -4.14
N ALA A 174 -8.13 -6.16 -3.38
CA ALA A 174 -6.75 -6.59 -3.60
C ALA A 174 -6.64 -8.10 -3.34
N SER A 175 -6.08 -8.82 -4.33
CA SER A 175 -5.77 -10.25 -4.22
C SER A 175 -4.27 -10.46 -4.28
N VAL A 176 -3.72 -11.24 -3.36
CA VAL A 176 -2.36 -11.78 -3.48
C VAL A 176 -2.44 -13.12 -4.19
N ILE A 177 -1.75 -13.26 -5.33
CA ILE A 177 -1.69 -14.56 -6.02
C ILE A 177 -0.79 -15.53 -5.26
N THR A 178 -1.30 -16.73 -5.01
CA THR A 178 -0.61 -17.84 -4.35
C THR A 178 -0.88 -19.14 -5.10
N GLU A 179 -0.17 -20.22 -4.77
CA GLU A 179 -0.47 -21.55 -5.33
C GLU A 179 -1.89 -22.03 -4.97
N ASP A 180 -2.39 -21.64 -3.79
CA ASP A 180 -3.72 -22.06 -3.32
C ASP A 180 -4.88 -21.39 -4.05
N ASN A 181 -4.67 -20.19 -4.64
CA ASN A 181 -5.79 -19.43 -5.22
C ASN A 181 -5.67 -19.10 -6.71
N LYS A 182 -4.52 -19.29 -7.35
CA LYS A 182 -4.25 -18.86 -8.73
C LYS A 182 -5.30 -19.34 -9.75
N GLU A 183 -5.82 -20.55 -9.58
CA GLU A 183 -6.82 -21.13 -10.49
C GLU A 183 -8.22 -20.49 -10.35
N TYR A 184 -8.48 -19.82 -9.23
CA TYR A 184 -9.77 -19.20 -8.92
C TYR A 184 -9.82 -17.70 -9.23
N LEU A 185 -8.65 -17.05 -9.38
CA LEU A 185 -8.58 -15.59 -9.51
C LEU A 185 -9.18 -15.07 -10.83
N GLU A 186 -9.11 -15.85 -11.92
CA GLU A 186 -9.73 -15.44 -13.18
C GLU A 186 -11.23 -15.28 -13.03
N LYS A 187 -11.90 -16.32 -12.50
CA LYS A 187 -13.34 -16.29 -12.23
C LYS A 187 -13.70 -15.18 -11.22
N LEU A 188 -12.87 -15.00 -10.19
CA LEU A 188 -13.06 -13.92 -9.22
C LEU A 188 -13.02 -12.56 -9.89
N PHE A 189 -12.09 -12.29 -10.81
CA PHE A 189 -12.04 -11.03 -11.55
C PHE A 189 -13.23 -10.85 -12.50
N GLU A 190 -13.78 -11.95 -13.02
CA GLU A 190 -15.04 -11.93 -13.78
C GLU A 190 -16.22 -11.47 -12.93
N GLU A 191 -16.38 -12.07 -11.78
CA GLU A 191 -17.46 -11.76 -10.84
C GLU A 191 -17.35 -10.33 -10.31
N THR A 192 -16.16 -9.96 -9.81
CA THR A 192 -15.92 -8.64 -9.23
C THR A 192 -15.94 -7.50 -10.24
N GLY A 193 -15.82 -7.80 -11.54
CA GLY A 193 -15.97 -6.80 -12.62
C GLY A 193 -17.36 -6.17 -12.68
N SER A 194 -18.39 -6.85 -12.13
CA SER A 194 -19.75 -6.33 -11.99
C SER A 194 -20.04 -5.68 -10.63
N TRP A 195 -19.12 -5.79 -9.67
CA TRP A 195 -19.32 -5.28 -8.33
C TRP A 195 -19.15 -3.76 -8.24
N PRO A 196 -19.76 -3.12 -7.25
CA PRO A 196 -19.67 -1.68 -7.06
C PRO A 196 -18.32 -1.26 -6.46
N ILE A 197 -17.23 -1.57 -7.16
CA ILE A 197 -15.85 -1.23 -6.82
C ILE A 197 -15.21 -0.43 -7.96
N ASP A 198 -14.10 0.24 -7.67
CA ASP A 198 -13.39 1.04 -8.68
C ASP A 198 -12.28 0.26 -9.37
N PHE A 199 -11.67 -0.67 -8.65
CA PHE A 199 -10.56 -1.47 -9.17
C PHE A 199 -10.31 -2.71 -8.32
N HIS A 200 -9.89 -3.82 -8.94
CA HIS A 200 -9.42 -5.02 -8.27
C HIS A 200 -7.93 -5.21 -8.58
N GLU A 201 -7.07 -4.99 -7.58
CA GLU A 201 -5.62 -5.07 -7.68
C GLU A 201 -5.15 -6.52 -7.58
N LEU A 202 -4.21 -6.92 -8.45
CA LEU A 202 -3.49 -8.19 -8.33
C LEU A 202 -2.08 -7.92 -7.77
N ILE A 203 -1.71 -8.62 -6.71
CA ILE A 203 -0.42 -8.49 -6.02
C ILE A 203 0.35 -9.80 -6.16
N MET A 204 1.62 -9.72 -6.58
CA MET A 204 2.52 -10.87 -6.62
C MET A 204 2.93 -11.26 -5.19
N LEU A 205 2.83 -12.56 -4.89
CA LEU A 205 3.36 -13.12 -3.64
C LEU A 205 4.84 -12.75 -3.46
N ARG A 206 5.19 -12.31 -2.27
CA ARG A 206 6.53 -11.82 -1.92
C ARG A 206 7.13 -12.65 -0.80
N ASP A 207 8.44 -12.46 -0.60
CA ASP A 207 9.21 -13.07 0.48
C ASP A 207 9.11 -14.60 0.49
N VAL A 208 9.08 -15.16 -0.71
CA VAL A 208 9.14 -16.59 -1.00
C VAL A 208 10.37 -16.89 -1.86
N PRO A 209 10.85 -18.14 -1.91
CA PRO A 209 11.95 -18.51 -2.78
C PRO A 209 11.70 -18.10 -4.24
N PRO A 210 12.71 -17.63 -4.99
CA PRO A 210 12.55 -17.20 -6.39
C PRO A 210 11.85 -18.23 -7.28
N LYS A 211 12.05 -19.54 -6.99
CA LYS A 211 11.38 -20.63 -7.70
C LYS A 211 9.85 -20.57 -7.59
N GLU A 212 9.33 -20.17 -6.43
CA GLU A 212 7.89 -20.04 -6.21
C GLU A 212 7.31 -18.85 -6.96
N GLN A 213 8.00 -17.70 -6.93
CA GLN A 213 7.59 -16.54 -7.76
C GLN A 213 7.63 -16.87 -9.25
N LEU A 214 8.64 -17.60 -9.70
CA LEU A 214 8.77 -18.03 -11.10
C LEU A 214 7.62 -18.99 -11.49
N ALA A 215 7.19 -19.88 -10.61
CA ALA A 215 6.03 -20.76 -10.84
C ALA A 215 4.74 -19.96 -11.04
N LEU A 216 4.52 -18.92 -10.26
CA LEU A 216 3.33 -18.04 -10.34
C LEU A 216 3.39 -17.02 -11.49
N LYS A 217 4.54 -16.83 -12.13
CA LYS A 217 4.74 -15.77 -13.12
C LYS A 217 3.76 -15.80 -14.28
N LYS A 218 3.57 -16.97 -14.90
CA LYS A 218 2.66 -17.13 -16.05
C LYS A 218 1.22 -16.76 -15.68
N ASP A 219 0.78 -17.21 -14.51
CA ASP A 219 -0.55 -16.89 -14.01
C ASP A 219 -0.68 -15.41 -13.68
N PHE A 220 0.31 -14.81 -13.03
CA PHE A 220 0.34 -13.37 -12.77
C PHE A 220 0.28 -12.56 -14.06
N GLU A 221 1.04 -12.91 -15.07
CA GLU A 221 1.05 -12.23 -16.38
C GLU A 221 -0.33 -12.35 -17.06
N ARG A 222 -0.91 -13.55 -17.09
CA ARG A 222 -2.24 -13.79 -17.66
C ARG A 222 -3.32 -13.03 -16.91
N LEU A 223 -3.36 -13.14 -15.59
CA LEU A 223 -4.36 -12.51 -14.74
C LEU A 223 -4.25 -10.98 -14.74
N SER A 224 -3.04 -10.44 -14.78
CA SER A 224 -2.85 -8.98 -14.87
C SER A 224 -3.39 -8.40 -16.17
N LYS A 225 -3.27 -9.12 -17.29
CA LYS A 225 -3.87 -8.72 -18.58
C LYS A 225 -5.40 -8.76 -18.52
N ILE A 226 -5.99 -9.83 -17.96
CA ILE A 226 -7.44 -9.96 -17.78
C ILE A 226 -7.97 -8.82 -16.92
N GLN A 227 -7.34 -8.55 -15.79
CA GLN A 227 -7.71 -7.49 -14.88
C GLN A 227 -7.67 -6.11 -15.56
N GLN A 228 -6.61 -5.82 -16.34
CA GLN A 228 -6.50 -4.58 -17.09
C GLN A 228 -7.58 -4.46 -18.19
N GLN A 229 -7.88 -5.53 -18.91
CA GLN A 229 -8.93 -5.53 -19.94
C GLN A 229 -10.32 -5.23 -19.37
N ARG A 230 -10.60 -5.69 -18.15
CA ARG A 230 -11.87 -5.48 -17.44
C ARG A 230 -11.99 -4.12 -16.76
N SER A 231 -10.89 -3.42 -16.57
CA SER A 231 -10.89 -2.07 -16.02
C SER A 231 -11.61 -1.10 -16.96
N SER A 232 -12.34 -0.14 -16.39
CA SER A 232 -13.04 0.89 -17.19
C SER A 232 -12.07 1.71 -18.06
N SER A 233 -12.54 2.21 -19.19
CA SER A 233 -11.74 3.09 -20.07
C SER A 233 -11.26 4.34 -19.32
N SER A 234 -12.10 4.87 -18.44
CA SER A 234 -11.73 6.01 -17.57
C SER A 234 -10.57 5.67 -16.64
N TRP A 235 -10.57 4.47 -16.05
CA TRP A 235 -9.46 4.01 -15.22
C TRP A 235 -8.19 3.81 -16.04
N LYS A 236 -8.24 3.09 -17.16
CA LYS A 236 -7.08 2.81 -18.03
C LYS A 236 -6.36 4.08 -18.46
N ASN A 237 -7.12 5.12 -18.80
CA ASN A 237 -6.60 6.41 -19.24
C ASN A 237 -6.21 7.35 -18.08
N SER A 238 -6.48 6.95 -16.84
CA SER A 238 -6.06 7.70 -15.67
C SER A 238 -4.56 7.51 -15.38
N PHE A 239 -3.96 8.45 -14.66
CA PHE A 239 -2.59 8.31 -14.16
C PHE A 239 -2.41 7.01 -13.34
N ASN A 240 -3.38 6.68 -12.49
CA ASN A 240 -3.30 5.46 -11.68
C ASN A 240 -3.34 4.21 -12.56
N GLY A 241 -4.23 4.14 -13.56
CA GLY A 241 -4.31 3.00 -14.46
C GLY A 241 -3.01 2.76 -15.23
N LYS A 242 -2.43 3.82 -15.80
CA LYS A 242 -1.12 3.76 -16.48
C LYS A 242 0.01 3.35 -15.52
N LEU A 243 -0.02 3.85 -14.27
CA LEU A 243 0.96 3.48 -13.26
C LEU A 243 0.85 1.99 -12.90
N PHE A 244 -0.36 1.46 -12.68
CA PHE A 244 -0.57 0.03 -12.41
C PHE A 244 -0.10 -0.86 -13.55
N GLU A 245 -0.38 -0.48 -14.81
CA GLU A 245 0.15 -1.19 -15.97
C GLU A 245 1.69 -1.29 -15.93
N LYS A 246 2.37 -0.19 -15.60
CA LYS A 246 3.83 -0.18 -15.47
C LYS A 246 4.31 -1.04 -14.30
N ILE A 247 3.63 -0.99 -13.16
CA ILE A 247 3.96 -1.83 -12.00
C ILE A 247 3.87 -3.31 -12.38
N TYR A 248 2.82 -3.75 -13.08
CA TYR A 248 2.68 -5.14 -13.53
C TYR A 248 3.80 -5.54 -14.48
N LEU A 249 4.11 -4.71 -15.48
CA LEU A 249 5.21 -4.98 -16.42
C LEU A 249 6.57 -5.04 -15.72
N GLU A 250 6.85 -4.14 -14.78
CA GLU A 250 8.09 -4.15 -13.99
C GLU A 250 8.17 -5.39 -13.09
N THR A 251 7.04 -5.81 -12.50
CA THR A 251 6.97 -7.03 -11.68
C THR A 251 7.32 -8.26 -12.51
N ILE A 252 6.72 -8.43 -13.68
CA ILE A 252 6.98 -9.55 -14.59
C ILE A 252 8.46 -9.60 -14.99
N LYS A 253 9.04 -8.46 -15.37
CA LYS A 253 10.45 -8.36 -15.76
C LYS A 253 11.41 -8.73 -14.61
N ARG A 254 11.05 -8.33 -13.37
CA ARG A 254 11.88 -8.60 -12.18
C ARG A 254 11.89 -10.06 -11.78
N ILE A 255 10.81 -10.79 -12.06
CA ILE A 255 10.76 -12.25 -11.86
C ILE A 255 11.66 -12.98 -12.86
N ASP A 256 11.78 -12.46 -14.10
CA ASP A 256 12.56 -13.08 -15.18
C ASP A 256 14.06 -12.88 -15.06
N SER A 257 14.48 -11.83 -14.41
CA SER A 257 15.89 -11.47 -14.40
C SER A 257 16.27 -10.72 -13.14
N ASP A 258 17.46 -11.03 -12.62
CA ASP A 258 18.07 -10.27 -11.52
C ASP A 258 18.54 -8.85 -11.95
N LYS A 259 17.92 -8.28 -12.99
CA LYS A 259 18.26 -6.95 -13.49
C LYS A 259 17.48 -5.86 -12.78
N VAL A 260 18.17 -4.80 -12.43
CA VAL A 260 17.58 -3.56 -11.92
C VAL A 260 17.05 -2.75 -13.11
N TYR A 261 15.73 -2.63 -13.23
CA TYR A 261 15.10 -1.82 -14.29
C TYR A 261 15.01 -0.35 -13.89
N SER A 262 14.55 -0.08 -12.67
CA SER A 262 14.56 1.25 -12.07
C SER A 262 15.21 1.16 -10.70
N PRO A 263 16.21 2.00 -10.39
CA PRO A 263 16.88 1.98 -9.09
C PRO A 263 15.89 2.17 -7.94
N CYS A 264 15.94 1.30 -6.94
CA CYS A 264 15.03 1.37 -5.81
C CYS A 264 15.22 2.67 -5.01
N LYS A 265 14.11 3.32 -4.64
CA LYS A 265 14.06 4.57 -3.89
C LYS A 265 13.69 4.37 -2.41
N ALA A 266 13.65 3.11 -1.95
CA ALA A 266 13.35 2.76 -0.57
C ALA A 266 14.40 3.31 0.42
N GLY A 267 13.95 3.63 1.63
CA GLY A 267 14.79 4.27 2.65
C GLY A 267 14.98 5.78 2.50
N GLY A 268 14.46 6.34 1.40
CA GLY A 268 14.47 7.78 1.15
C GLY A 268 13.09 8.26 0.73
N ARG A 269 12.67 7.92 -0.50
CA ARG A 269 11.35 8.33 -1.01
C ARG A 269 10.20 7.46 -0.53
N LEU A 270 10.45 6.18 -0.27
CA LEU A 270 9.56 5.25 0.40
C LEU A 270 10.13 4.90 1.76
N VAL A 271 9.28 4.92 2.79
CA VAL A 271 9.62 4.48 4.16
C VAL A 271 8.43 3.77 4.79
N GLU A 272 8.74 2.96 5.79
CA GLU A 272 7.78 2.21 6.59
C GLU A 272 7.98 2.51 8.06
N ILE A 273 6.88 2.73 8.78
CA ILE A 273 6.91 3.08 10.20
C ILE A 273 6.04 2.07 10.95
N PHE A 274 6.67 1.37 11.87
CA PHE A 274 6.04 0.33 12.67
C PHE A 274 5.41 0.90 13.95
N PRO A 275 4.51 0.15 14.62
CA PRO A 275 3.78 0.64 15.80
C PRO A 275 4.67 1.05 16.99
N ASP A 276 5.87 0.51 17.06
CA ASP A 276 6.90 0.80 18.07
C ASP A 276 7.79 2.01 17.71
N GLY A 277 7.49 2.69 16.60
CA GLY A 277 8.27 3.82 16.09
C GLY A 277 9.51 3.43 15.31
N ILE A 278 9.81 2.15 15.12
CA ILE A 278 10.90 1.71 14.24
C ILE A 278 10.58 2.12 12.82
N VAL A 279 11.57 2.73 12.15
CA VAL A 279 11.52 3.10 10.76
C VAL A 279 12.38 2.15 9.95
N ARG A 280 11.77 1.58 8.92
CA ARG A 280 12.45 0.74 7.93
C ARG A 280 12.41 1.40 6.56
N GLY A 281 13.42 1.14 5.78
CA GLY A 281 13.42 1.55 4.37
C GLY A 281 12.57 0.63 3.51
N CYS A 282 12.37 -0.64 3.93
CA CYS A 282 11.65 -1.66 3.19
C CYS A 282 11.28 -2.84 4.10
N GLU A 283 10.16 -3.51 3.82
CA GLU A 283 9.67 -4.71 4.53
C GLU A 283 10.16 -6.05 3.92
N VAL A 284 10.86 -6.04 2.79
CA VAL A 284 11.31 -7.26 2.11
C VAL A 284 12.28 -8.05 2.99
N GLU A 285 11.97 -9.33 3.22
CA GLU A 285 12.67 -10.19 4.18
C GLU A 285 14.19 -10.21 3.98
N LYS A 286 14.66 -10.39 2.74
CA LYS A 286 16.10 -10.41 2.43
C LYS A 286 16.87 -9.13 2.82
N LEU A 287 16.16 -8.02 3.06
CA LEU A 287 16.74 -6.76 3.50
C LEU A 287 16.35 -6.41 4.93
N TRP A 288 15.62 -7.29 5.63
CA TRP A 288 15.01 -6.98 6.92
C TRP A 288 16.00 -6.41 7.94
N ASP A 289 17.13 -7.05 8.13
CA ASP A 289 18.13 -6.63 9.14
C ASP A 289 18.76 -5.27 8.81
N VAL A 290 19.08 -5.05 7.54
CA VAL A 290 19.71 -3.80 7.08
C VAL A 290 18.72 -2.67 6.84
N SER A 291 17.42 -2.98 6.70
CA SER A 291 16.36 -2.01 6.39
C SER A 291 15.98 -1.10 7.56
N LYS A 292 16.33 -1.47 8.81
CA LYS A 292 16.09 -0.65 10.01
C LYS A 292 16.95 0.60 9.98
N ILE A 293 16.42 1.69 9.45
CA ILE A 293 17.15 2.96 9.22
C ILE A 293 17.09 3.92 10.42
N GLY A 294 16.21 3.67 11.39
CA GLY A 294 16.11 4.48 12.59
C GLY A 294 14.84 4.23 13.39
N SER A 295 14.50 5.21 14.21
CA SER A 295 13.25 5.26 14.95
C SER A 295 12.79 6.69 15.10
N VAL A 296 11.51 6.94 14.93
CA VAL A 296 10.92 8.26 15.19
C VAL A 296 10.96 8.63 16.67
N ASN A 297 11.06 7.64 17.57
CA ASN A 297 11.22 7.90 19.00
C ASN A 297 12.59 8.55 19.34
N ASN A 298 13.62 8.30 18.53
CA ASN A 298 14.98 8.87 18.72
C ASN A 298 15.15 10.25 18.08
N THR A 299 14.20 10.69 17.25
CA THR A 299 14.28 11.95 16.47
C THR A 299 13.16 12.91 16.84
N ASN A 300 12.65 12.85 18.07
CA ASN A 300 11.47 13.62 18.50
C ASN A 300 10.28 13.44 17.53
N LEU A 301 10.08 12.23 17.07
CA LEU A 301 9.01 11.81 16.17
C LEU A 301 9.07 12.44 14.75
N ASP A 302 10.26 12.83 14.26
CA ASP A 302 10.39 13.42 12.94
C ASP A 302 10.93 12.43 11.90
N ILE A 303 10.09 12.06 10.95
CA ILE A 303 10.47 11.12 9.88
C ILE A 303 11.51 11.70 8.92
N VAL A 304 11.51 13.02 8.71
CA VAL A 304 12.47 13.68 7.80
C VAL A 304 13.90 13.55 8.32
N ASP A 305 14.09 13.64 9.64
CA ASP A 305 15.41 13.50 10.24
C ASP A 305 15.89 12.03 10.13
N VAL A 306 14.97 11.06 10.27
CA VAL A 306 15.31 9.64 10.09
C VAL A 306 15.78 9.36 8.67
N VAL A 307 15.04 9.79 7.64
CA VAL A 307 15.38 9.49 6.22
C VAL A 307 16.62 10.24 5.73
N LYS A 308 17.02 11.30 6.41
CA LYS A 308 18.26 12.04 6.14
C LYS A 308 19.47 11.52 6.91
N SER A 309 19.28 10.59 7.84
CA SER A 309 20.33 10.01 8.65
C SER A 309 21.40 9.29 7.81
N GLN A 310 22.60 9.13 8.37
CA GLN A 310 23.67 8.38 7.72
C GLN A 310 23.25 6.93 7.47
N LYS A 311 22.56 6.30 8.42
CA LYS A 311 22.06 4.93 8.31
C LYS A 311 21.04 4.77 7.15
N ALA A 312 20.16 5.75 6.95
CA ALA A 312 19.23 5.76 5.82
C ALA A 312 19.99 5.88 4.48
N LYS A 313 21.02 6.72 4.39
CA LYS A 313 21.86 6.86 3.19
C LYS A 313 22.62 5.57 2.87
N GLU A 314 23.10 4.86 3.86
CA GLU A 314 23.76 3.54 3.69
C GLU A 314 22.77 2.52 3.16
N PHE A 315 21.57 2.42 3.75
CA PHE A 315 20.52 1.54 3.24
C PHE A 315 20.13 1.89 1.80
N GLN A 316 19.99 3.17 1.44
CA GLN A 316 19.65 3.59 0.08
C GLN A 316 20.68 3.10 -0.96
N LYS A 317 21.98 3.04 -0.60
CA LYS A 317 23.01 2.48 -1.47
C LYS A 317 22.80 0.99 -1.73
N ILE A 318 22.43 0.23 -0.68
CA ILE A 318 22.11 -1.21 -0.77
C ILE A 318 20.85 -1.41 -1.61
N ALA A 319 19.77 -0.69 -1.27
CA ALA A 319 18.47 -0.81 -1.91
C ALA A 319 18.51 -0.50 -3.42
N LYS A 320 19.40 0.37 -3.87
CA LYS A 320 19.53 0.80 -5.26
C LYS A 320 19.62 -0.37 -6.26
N ASN A 321 20.23 -1.47 -5.85
CA ASN A 321 20.45 -2.66 -6.67
C ASN A 321 19.39 -3.75 -6.39
N CYS A 322 18.32 -3.45 -5.67
CA CYS A 322 17.29 -4.43 -5.35
C CYS A 322 16.42 -4.77 -6.56
N THR A 323 16.14 -6.07 -6.74
CA THR A 323 15.34 -6.64 -7.83
C THR A 323 13.99 -7.17 -7.36
N CYS A 324 13.53 -6.81 -6.16
CA CYS A 324 12.27 -7.31 -5.58
C CYS A 324 11.03 -6.89 -6.37
N THR A 325 9.94 -7.62 -6.14
CA THR A 325 8.62 -7.38 -6.76
C THR A 325 7.71 -6.50 -5.91
N PHE A 326 8.21 -5.85 -4.87
CA PHE A 326 7.42 -5.01 -3.97
C PHE A 326 6.73 -3.87 -4.73
N GLU A 327 5.41 -3.95 -4.87
CA GLU A 327 4.60 -3.07 -5.71
C GLU A 327 4.67 -1.59 -5.28
N CYS A 328 4.67 -1.32 -3.97
CA CYS A 328 4.78 0.05 -3.45
C CYS A 328 6.14 0.68 -3.78
N ALA A 329 7.22 -0.11 -3.69
CA ALA A 329 8.55 0.35 -4.12
C ALA A 329 8.60 0.54 -5.63
N ASN A 330 8.03 -0.39 -6.41
CA ASN A 330 7.97 -0.29 -7.87
C ASN A 330 7.14 0.92 -8.33
N ALA A 331 6.06 1.26 -7.63
CA ALA A 331 5.28 2.47 -7.90
C ALA A 331 6.13 3.73 -7.75
N ILE A 332 6.82 3.88 -6.62
CA ILE A 332 7.67 5.05 -6.36
C ILE A 332 8.89 5.09 -7.31
N ASN A 333 9.48 3.93 -7.60
CA ASN A 333 10.60 3.84 -8.54
C ASN A 333 10.17 4.32 -9.93
N THR A 334 9.00 3.88 -10.42
CA THR A 334 8.43 4.26 -11.71
C THR A 334 8.12 5.75 -11.79
N VAL A 335 7.47 6.32 -10.77
CA VAL A 335 7.12 7.76 -10.72
C VAL A 335 8.37 8.64 -10.74
N TYR A 336 9.46 8.22 -10.12
CA TYR A 336 10.70 8.99 -10.00
C TYR A 336 11.82 8.55 -10.95
N ASP A 337 11.49 7.77 -11.97
CA ASP A 337 12.41 7.45 -13.08
C ASP A 337 11.98 8.23 -14.34
N PRO A 338 12.81 9.19 -14.82
CA PRO A 338 12.45 10.03 -15.97
C PRO A 338 12.07 9.27 -17.23
N LYS A 339 12.59 8.04 -17.43
CA LYS A 339 12.26 7.21 -18.59
C LYS A 339 10.79 6.83 -18.70
N HIS A 340 10.04 6.90 -17.59
CA HIS A 340 8.62 6.56 -17.56
C HIS A 340 7.67 7.76 -17.71
N TRP A 341 8.17 8.99 -17.59
CA TRP A 341 7.32 10.18 -17.52
C TRP A 341 6.42 10.38 -18.74
N LEU A 342 6.96 10.23 -19.94
CA LEU A 342 6.15 10.35 -21.17
C LEU A 342 5.02 9.33 -21.26
N SER A 343 5.17 8.17 -20.66
CA SER A 343 4.16 7.10 -20.69
C SER A 343 3.15 7.16 -19.54
N LEU A 344 3.37 8.02 -18.54
CA LEU A 344 2.46 8.24 -17.42
C LEU A 344 1.52 9.45 -17.62
N ILE A 345 1.88 10.35 -18.53
CA ILE A 345 1.07 11.51 -18.92
C ILE A 345 0.13 11.12 -20.06
#